data_786c1dde543a535661d1970db3a02f92
#
_entry.id   786c1dde543a535661d1970db3a02f92
#
_cell.length_a   1.000
_cell.length_b   1.000
_cell.length_c   1.000
_cell.angle_alpha   90.00
_cell.angle_beta   90.00
_cell.angle_gamma   90.00
#
_symmetry.space_group_name_H-M   'P 1'
#
loop_
_entity.id
_entity.type
_entity.pdbx_description
1 polymer ?
#
loop_
_entity_poly.entity_id
_entity_poly.type
_entity_poly.pdbx_seq_one_letter_code
_entity_poly.pdbx_strand_id
1 'polypeptide(L)'
;MKTILKVVVLFFFLLCSASCNNTSINNKEILLINIKKQSWITENQNEWPQIALINHISYVDKDYSVAGCGFLLDIGTDTIAVTAKHILSYFKSDSMNTVSFINRLKEWEMYPKDNNMDKVHIEKIINENPNEQLQGIPVNKDWLLLTVKQKSLNIQPLQFRKSPLIAGEKVYIIGWRYSDNNCAQRIYEGKFVKTMGGSLIISTRLLSNNTIPGLSGAPVVDSEGYLIGIMSQKYGKMERLSSIEYPMEFLKNMNNKIK
;
A
#
# COMPACT_ATOMS: atom_id res chain seq x y z
N MET A 1 53.66 -41.02 -43.33
CA MET A 1 53.63 -39.90 -42.40
C MET A 1 52.43 -38.95 -42.56
N LYS A 2 51.26 -39.46 -42.97
CA LYS A 2 50.02 -38.64 -43.21
C LYS A 2 48.75 -39.16 -42.51
N THR A 3 48.88 -40.19 -41.66
CA THR A 3 47.70 -40.85 -41.06
C THR A 3 47.55 -40.58 -39.57
N ILE A 4 48.54 -39.95 -38.91
CA ILE A 4 48.50 -39.66 -37.44
C ILE A 4 47.95 -38.28 -37.11
N LEU A 5 47.82 -37.37 -38.10
CA LEU A 5 47.38 -36.02 -37.87
C LEU A 5 45.82 -35.86 -37.90
N LYS A 6 45.09 -36.89 -38.33
CA LYS A 6 43.60 -36.83 -38.36
C LYS A 6 42.91 -37.33 -37.10
N VAL A 7 43.60 -38.02 -36.20
CA VAL A 7 43.01 -38.56 -34.97
C VAL A 7 43.07 -37.58 -33.84
N VAL A 8 44.05 -36.65 -33.83
CA VAL A 8 44.20 -35.65 -32.75
C VAL A 8 43.21 -34.50 -32.84
N VAL A 9 42.72 -34.19 -34.07
CA VAL A 9 41.72 -33.08 -34.25
C VAL A 9 40.31 -33.52 -33.87
N LEU A 10 40.01 -34.81 -33.86
CA LEU A 10 38.65 -35.31 -33.54
C LEU A 10 38.45 -35.44 -32.01
N PHE A 11 39.51 -35.47 -31.22
CA PHE A 11 39.40 -35.55 -29.75
C PHE A 11 39.28 -34.20 -29.04
N PHE A 12 39.60 -33.10 -29.72
CA PHE A 12 39.46 -31.75 -29.16
C PHE A 12 38.07 -31.14 -29.36
N PHE A 13 37.24 -31.68 -30.25
CA PHE A 13 35.86 -31.23 -30.46
C PHE A 13 34.83 -31.92 -29.58
N LEU A 14 35.19 -32.95 -28.82
CA LEU A 14 34.28 -33.70 -27.95
C LEU A 14 34.38 -33.29 -26.48
N LEU A 15 35.25 -32.33 -26.12
CA LEU A 15 35.41 -31.84 -24.75
C LEU A 15 34.82 -30.43 -24.51
N CYS A 16 34.27 -29.80 -25.56
CA CYS A 16 33.63 -28.47 -25.43
C CYS A 16 32.08 -28.47 -25.41
N SER A 17 31.44 -29.65 -25.39
CA SER A 17 29.98 -29.74 -25.40
C SER A 17 29.36 -30.17 -24.05
N ALA A 18 30.15 -30.19 -22.99
CA ALA A 18 29.67 -30.62 -21.65
C ALA A 18 29.89 -29.54 -20.58
N SER A 19 29.55 -28.28 -20.89
CA SER A 19 29.48 -27.27 -19.83
C SER A 19 28.71 -26.04 -20.27
N CYS A 20 27.43 -26.20 -20.46
CA CYS A 20 26.42 -25.12 -20.39
C CYS A 20 25.05 -25.74 -20.22
N ASN A 21 24.89 -26.64 -19.26
CA ASN A 21 23.61 -26.76 -18.57
C ASN A 21 23.60 -25.68 -17.50
N ASN A 22 23.48 -24.42 -17.92
CA ASN A 22 22.92 -23.40 -17.09
C ASN A 22 21.52 -23.89 -16.73
N THR A 23 21.40 -24.47 -15.55
CA THR A 23 20.16 -24.48 -14.81
C THR A 23 19.70 -23.03 -14.72
N SER A 24 18.98 -22.58 -15.72
CA SER A 24 17.97 -21.53 -15.53
C SER A 24 16.99 -22.17 -14.56
N ILE A 25 17.35 -22.18 -13.28
CA ILE A 25 16.41 -22.39 -12.20
C ILE A 25 15.30 -21.40 -12.49
N ASN A 26 14.18 -21.96 -12.88
CA ASN A 26 13.02 -21.22 -13.32
C ASN A 26 12.65 -20.32 -12.15
N ASN A 27 13.00 -19.04 -12.19
CA ASN A 27 12.67 -18.04 -11.16
C ASN A 27 11.16 -17.99 -10.87
N LYS A 28 10.34 -18.61 -11.74
CA LYS A 28 8.93 -18.86 -11.52
C LYS A 28 8.63 -19.93 -10.45
N GLU A 29 9.47 -20.95 -10.30
CA GLU A 29 9.23 -22.01 -9.31
C GLU A 29 9.67 -21.61 -7.89
N ILE A 30 10.69 -20.74 -7.77
CA ILE A 30 11.11 -20.23 -6.45
C ILE A 30 10.09 -19.22 -5.89
N LEU A 31 9.28 -18.59 -6.74
CA LEU A 31 8.23 -17.64 -6.34
C LEU A 31 6.91 -18.31 -5.90
N LEU A 32 6.77 -19.61 -6.08
CA LEU A 32 5.68 -20.41 -5.50
C LEU A 32 5.96 -20.83 -4.05
N ILE A 33 6.74 -20.06 -3.29
CA ILE A 33 6.67 -20.15 -1.84
C ILE A 33 5.23 -19.83 -1.47
N ASN A 34 4.51 -20.85 -0.99
CA ASN A 34 3.14 -20.78 -0.53
C ASN A 34 2.92 -19.56 0.36
N ILE A 35 2.59 -18.42 -0.25
CA ILE A 35 2.12 -17.25 0.50
C ILE A 35 0.76 -17.69 1.04
N LYS A 36 0.71 -18.01 2.33
CA LYS A 36 -0.52 -18.40 2.97
C LYS A 36 -1.51 -17.25 2.85
N LYS A 37 -2.59 -17.48 2.11
CA LYS A 37 -3.69 -16.52 1.95
C LYS A 37 -4.18 -16.06 3.32
N GLN A 38 -4.46 -14.77 3.48
CA GLN A 38 -5.08 -14.24 4.68
C GLN A 38 -6.46 -14.88 4.87
N SER A 39 -6.82 -15.20 6.10
CA SER A 39 -8.06 -15.94 6.40
C SER A 39 -9.33 -15.21 5.99
N TRP A 40 -9.28 -13.88 5.90
CA TRP A 40 -10.42 -13.05 5.56
C TRP A 40 -10.67 -12.92 4.04
N ILE A 41 -9.72 -13.32 3.19
CA ILE A 41 -9.91 -13.30 1.73
C ILE A 41 -10.74 -14.51 1.30
N THR A 42 -11.94 -14.24 0.80
CA THR A 42 -12.86 -15.23 0.20
C THR A 42 -13.09 -14.89 -1.28
N GLU A 43 -13.70 -15.81 -2.04
CA GLU A 43 -14.10 -15.56 -3.43
C GLU A 43 -15.22 -14.52 -3.51
N ASN A 44 -16.11 -14.51 -2.52
CA ASN A 44 -17.18 -13.54 -2.41
C ASN A 44 -16.70 -12.29 -1.69
N GLN A 45 -16.40 -11.22 -2.44
CA GLN A 45 -15.93 -9.96 -1.90
C GLN A 45 -16.91 -9.27 -0.94
N ASN A 46 -18.21 -9.62 -0.98
CA ASN A 46 -19.21 -9.08 -0.05
C ASN A 46 -19.07 -9.66 1.36
N GLU A 47 -18.32 -10.75 1.52
CA GLU A 47 -18.01 -11.38 2.81
C GLU A 47 -16.71 -10.85 3.42
N TRP A 48 -15.98 -9.98 2.71
CA TRP A 48 -14.76 -9.40 3.25
C TRP A 48 -15.08 -8.50 4.45
N PRO A 49 -14.31 -8.61 5.52
CA PRO A 49 -14.53 -7.81 6.71
C PRO A 49 -14.36 -6.32 6.42
N GLN A 50 -14.80 -5.49 7.35
CA GLN A 50 -14.55 -4.06 7.31
C GLN A 50 -13.05 -3.78 7.39
N ILE A 51 -12.51 -3.10 6.39
CA ILE A 51 -11.08 -2.74 6.26
C ILE A 51 -10.94 -1.23 6.11
N ALA A 52 -11.59 -0.66 5.07
CA ALA A 52 -11.47 0.75 4.78
C ALA A 52 -12.22 1.62 5.80
N LEU A 53 -11.65 2.77 6.10
CA LEU A 53 -12.19 3.79 6.98
C LEU A 53 -12.18 5.13 6.25
N ILE A 54 -13.09 6.03 6.60
CA ILE A 54 -12.99 7.45 6.24
C ILE A 54 -12.33 8.21 7.37
N ASN A 55 -11.63 9.30 7.04
CA ASN A 55 -11.06 10.20 8.03
C ASN A 55 -12.05 11.31 8.38
N HIS A 56 -12.28 11.53 9.66
CA HIS A 56 -12.89 12.73 10.23
C HIS A 56 -11.80 13.48 11.00
N ILE A 57 -11.50 14.70 10.59
CA ILE A 57 -10.41 15.50 11.15
C ILE A 57 -10.98 16.82 11.65
N SER A 58 -10.96 17.03 12.95
CA SER A 58 -11.39 18.24 13.60
C SER A 58 -10.20 19.02 14.13
N TYR A 59 -10.02 20.23 13.63
CA TYR A 59 -9.03 21.20 14.13
C TYR A 59 -9.72 22.24 15.04
N VAL A 60 -8.93 23.10 15.66
CA VAL A 60 -9.45 24.20 16.47
C VAL A 60 -10.26 25.21 15.65
N ASP A 61 -10.00 25.33 14.36
CA ASP A 61 -10.57 26.31 13.42
C ASP A 61 -11.41 25.68 12.29
N LYS A 62 -11.31 24.37 12.07
CA LYS A 62 -11.99 23.66 10.95
C LYS A 62 -12.38 22.24 11.32
N ASP A 63 -13.43 21.77 10.66
CA ASP A 63 -13.92 20.39 10.76
C ASP A 63 -14.14 19.79 9.38
N TYR A 64 -13.60 18.56 9.19
CA TYR A 64 -13.69 17.83 7.94
C TYR A 64 -14.24 16.42 8.21
N SER A 65 -15.51 16.23 8.00
CA SER A 65 -16.22 14.96 8.26
C SER A 65 -15.80 13.82 7.33
N VAL A 66 -15.24 14.12 6.15
CA VAL A 66 -14.76 13.13 5.19
C VAL A 66 -13.49 13.63 4.52
N ALA A 67 -12.34 13.13 4.93
CA ALA A 67 -11.02 13.51 4.41
C ALA A 67 -10.26 12.29 3.85
N GLY A 68 -10.77 11.72 2.75
CA GLY A 68 -10.19 10.53 2.12
C GLY A 68 -10.38 9.25 2.93
N CYS A 69 -9.72 8.18 2.51
CA CYS A 69 -9.74 6.87 3.13
C CYS A 69 -8.54 6.64 4.05
N GLY A 70 -8.68 5.65 4.91
CA GLY A 70 -7.62 5.09 5.73
C GLY A 70 -7.94 3.67 6.14
N PHE A 71 -7.10 3.06 6.95
CA PHE A 71 -7.27 1.68 7.42
C PHE A 71 -6.37 1.41 8.63
N LEU A 72 -6.50 0.22 9.22
CA LEU A 72 -5.62 -0.27 10.27
C LEU A 72 -4.53 -1.17 9.69
N LEU A 73 -3.31 -1.01 10.20
CA LEU A 73 -2.13 -1.78 9.82
C LEU A 73 -1.55 -2.51 11.05
N ASP A 74 -1.47 -3.82 10.97
CA ASP A 74 -0.76 -4.66 11.92
C ASP A 74 0.76 -4.62 11.62
N ILE A 75 1.54 -4.06 12.55
CA ILE A 75 2.99 -3.98 12.46
C ILE A 75 3.70 -5.06 13.28
N GLY A 76 2.95 -6.05 13.77
CA GLY A 76 3.43 -7.19 14.55
C GLY A 76 3.53 -6.92 16.05
N THR A 77 3.99 -5.74 16.46
CA THR A 77 4.05 -5.32 17.87
C THR A 77 2.81 -4.54 18.31
N ASP A 78 2.17 -3.88 17.37
CA ASP A 78 0.97 -3.07 17.61
C ASP A 78 0.15 -2.93 16.32
N THR A 79 -0.99 -2.25 16.41
CA THR A 79 -1.81 -1.83 15.29
C THR A 79 -1.81 -0.31 15.23
N ILE A 80 -1.47 0.24 14.07
CA ILE A 80 -1.48 1.67 13.79
C ILE A 80 -2.56 1.99 12.76
N ALA A 81 -3.01 3.24 12.72
CA ALA A 81 -3.86 3.72 11.63
C ALA A 81 -3.00 4.35 10.54
N VAL A 82 -3.48 4.28 9.30
CA VAL A 82 -2.76 4.72 8.11
C VAL A 82 -3.69 5.46 7.16
N THR A 83 -3.17 6.54 6.54
CA THR A 83 -3.81 7.23 5.43
C THR A 83 -2.75 7.87 4.52
N ALA A 84 -3.16 8.55 3.45
CA ALA A 84 -2.24 9.31 2.60
C ALA A 84 -1.87 10.65 3.24
N LYS A 85 -0.59 11.00 3.17
CA LYS A 85 -0.07 12.24 3.74
C LYS A 85 -0.60 13.49 2.99
N HIS A 86 -0.76 13.38 1.67
CA HIS A 86 -1.23 14.51 0.84
C HIS A 86 -2.64 14.98 1.19
N ILE A 87 -3.46 14.19 1.90
CA ILE A 87 -4.78 14.66 2.34
C ILE A 87 -4.66 15.92 3.21
N LEU A 88 -3.57 16.06 3.96
CA LEU A 88 -3.30 17.24 4.77
C LEU A 88 -3.10 18.52 3.94
N SER A 89 -2.82 18.42 2.64
CA SER A 89 -2.76 19.60 1.75
C SER A 89 -4.13 20.23 1.50
N TYR A 90 -5.18 19.43 1.62
CA TYR A 90 -6.57 19.83 1.36
C TYR A 90 -7.38 19.98 2.65
N PHE A 91 -7.14 19.11 3.62
CA PHE A 91 -7.87 19.01 4.88
C PHE A 91 -6.95 19.42 6.04
N LYS A 92 -6.74 20.71 6.19
CA LYS A 92 -5.82 21.30 7.17
C LYS A 92 -6.42 22.51 7.91
N SER A 93 -5.87 22.82 9.06
CA SER A 93 -6.07 24.13 9.72
C SER A 93 -5.47 25.25 8.85
N ASP A 94 -6.03 26.46 8.89
CA ASP A 94 -5.58 27.60 8.10
C ASP A 94 -4.10 27.97 8.34
N SER A 95 -3.63 27.76 9.56
CA SER A 95 -2.25 28.04 9.95
C SER A 95 -1.27 26.87 9.71
N MET A 96 -1.73 25.73 9.18
CA MET A 96 -0.93 24.52 9.00
C MET A 96 -0.25 24.51 7.64
N ASN A 97 1.10 24.50 7.60
CA ASN A 97 1.90 24.48 6.39
C ASN A 97 2.83 23.27 6.27
N THR A 98 3.00 22.52 7.35
CA THR A 98 3.92 21.37 7.45
C THR A 98 3.20 20.13 7.96
N VAL A 99 3.85 18.98 7.86
CA VAL A 99 3.35 17.70 8.38
C VAL A 99 3.49 17.67 9.91
N SER A 100 2.81 18.61 10.57
CA SER A 100 2.80 18.71 12.03
C SER A 100 1.51 19.38 12.50
N PHE A 101 0.90 18.83 13.54
CA PHE A 101 -0.32 19.41 14.08
C PHE A 101 -0.10 20.55 15.07
N ILE A 102 0.98 20.54 15.82
CA ILE A 102 1.40 21.54 16.85
C ILE A 102 0.22 22.28 17.47
N ASN A 103 -0.50 21.64 18.40
CA ASN A 103 -1.65 22.20 19.14
C ASN A 103 -2.85 22.63 18.27
N ARG A 104 -2.96 22.17 17.03
CA ARG A 104 -4.09 22.51 16.14
C ARG A 104 -5.12 21.41 16.03
N LEU A 105 -4.71 20.16 16.17
CA LEU A 105 -5.61 19.01 16.13
C LEU A 105 -6.46 19.01 17.42
N LYS A 106 -7.77 19.03 17.25
CA LYS A 106 -8.74 18.83 18.33
C LYS A 106 -9.09 17.35 18.46
N GLU A 107 -9.40 16.71 17.32
CA GLU A 107 -9.76 15.31 17.29
C GLU A 107 -9.51 14.74 15.88
N TRP A 108 -9.13 13.47 15.80
CA TRP A 108 -9.11 12.70 14.57
C TRP A 108 -9.71 11.33 14.84
N GLU A 109 -10.78 11.04 14.14
CA GLU A 109 -11.45 9.76 14.15
C GLU A 109 -11.40 9.12 12.77
N MET A 110 -11.40 7.78 12.74
CA MET A 110 -11.59 7.02 11.52
C MET A 110 -12.69 5.99 11.74
N TYR A 111 -13.61 5.86 10.77
CA TYR A 111 -14.73 4.93 10.90
C TYR A 111 -15.23 4.47 9.52
N PRO A 112 -15.95 3.33 9.43
CA PRO A 112 -16.63 2.91 8.21
C PRO A 112 -17.67 3.94 7.76
N LYS A 113 -17.74 4.23 6.46
CA LYS A 113 -18.63 5.29 5.93
C LYS A 113 -20.11 5.03 6.21
N ASP A 114 -20.52 3.78 6.34
CA ASP A 114 -21.88 3.34 6.63
C ASP A 114 -22.16 3.10 8.12
N ASN A 115 -21.11 3.11 8.96
CA ASN A 115 -21.24 2.83 10.40
C ASN A 115 -20.26 3.70 11.22
N ASN A 116 -20.73 4.84 11.68
CA ASN A 116 -19.94 5.75 12.51
C ASN A 116 -19.84 5.34 13.98
N MET A 117 -20.39 4.20 14.38
CA MET A 117 -20.26 3.66 15.77
C MET A 117 -18.96 2.89 15.94
N ASP A 118 -18.39 2.34 14.87
CA ASP A 118 -17.11 1.61 14.89
C ASP A 118 -15.93 2.57 14.70
N LYS A 119 -15.69 3.41 15.69
CA LYS A 119 -14.67 4.45 15.65
C LYS A 119 -13.30 3.96 16.09
N VAL A 120 -12.29 4.47 15.40
CA VAL A 120 -10.87 4.41 15.76
C VAL A 120 -10.43 5.82 16.10
N HIS A 121 -10.00 6.05 17.33
CA HIS A 121 -9.52 7.37 17.78
C HIS A 121 -8.01 7.45 17.61
N ILE A 122 -7.55 8.48 16.92
CA ILE A 122 -6.14 8.74 16.65
C ILE A 122 -5.56 9.56 17.81
N GLU A 123 -4.33 9.25 18.19
CA GLU A 123 -3.62 9.97 19.24
C GLU A 123 -2.64 10.99 18.66
N LYS A 124 -1.73 10.55 17.78
CA LYS A 124 -0.68 11.39 17.19
C LYS A 124 -0.16 10.85 15.86
N ILE A 125 0.56 11.69 15.12
CA ILE A 125 1.34 11.29 13.94
C ILE A 125 2.64 10.64 14.39
N ILE A 126 2.93 9.42 13.91
CA ILE A 126 4.19 8.72 14.20
C ILE A 126 5.34 9.33 13.37
N ASN A 127 5.08 9.63 12.10
CA ASN A 127 6.05 10.21 11.17
C ASN A 127 5.85 11.73 10.99
N GLU A 128 5.47 12.41 12.09
CA GLU A 128 5.38 13.87 12.14
C GLU A 128 6.72 14.52 11.76
N ASN A 129 6.67 15.53 10.92
CA ASN A 129 7.85 16.28 10.52
C ASN A 129 7.53 17.76 10.32
N PRO A 130 7.88 18.63 11.28
CA PRO A 130 7.62 20.06 11.21
C PRO A 130 8.43 20.77 10.10
N ASN A 131 9.42 20.12 9.50
CA ASN A 131 10.20 20.66 8.37
C ASN A 131 9.67 20.17 7.01
N GLU A 132 8.75 19.22 6.95
CA GLU A 132 8.17 18.72 5.71
C GLU A 132 6.95 19.57 5.31
N GLN A 133 7.04 20.21 4.15
CA GLN A 133 5.93 20.99 3.62
C GLN A 133 4.76 20.12 3.19
N LEU A 134 3.54 20.61 3.36
CA LEU A 134 2.33 19.92 2.92
C LEU A 134 2.18 19.86 1.40
N GLN A 135 2.87 20.74 0.67
CA GLN A 135 2.86 20.76 -0.78
C GLN A 135 4.05 19.99 -1.34
N GLY A 136 3.84 19.31 -2.48
CA GLY A 136 4.91 18.61 -3.19
C GLY A 136 5.36 17.32 -2.52
N ILE A 137 4.53 16.70 -1.67
CA ILE A 137 4.82 15.40 -1.04
C ILE A 137 5.08 14.36 -2.13
N PRO A 138 6.28 13.73 -2.14
CA PRO A 138 6.59 12.71 -3.13
C PRO A 138 5.69 11.48 -2.96
N VAL A 139 5.18 10.93 -4.09
CA VAL A 139 4.26 9.78 -4.05
C VAL A 139 4.82 8.58 -3.29
N ASN A 140 6.11 8.29 -3.43
CA ASN A 140 6.76 7.19 -2.71
C ASN A 140 6.92 7.43 -1.20
N LYS A 141 6.59 8.62 -0.68
CA LYS A 141 6.60 8.98 0.75
C LYS A 141 5.23 9.42 1.27
N ASP A 142 4.18 9.19 0.49
CA ASP A 142 2.83 9.68 0.75
C ASP A 142 2.08 8.85 1.81
N TRP A 143 2.75 8.49 2.89
CA TRP A 143 2.22 7.74 4.02
C TRP A 143 2.13 8.59 5.26
N LEU A 144 0.98 8.63 5.89
CA LEU A 144 0.77 9.17 7.22
C LEU A 144 0.50 8.01 8.16
N LEU A 145 1.40 7.83 9.14
CA LEU A 145 1.36 6.77 10.15
C LEU A 145 0.89 7.38 11.47
N LEU A 146 -0.09 6.77 12.09
CA LEU A 146 -0.82 7.35 13.22
C LEU A 146 -0.94 6.33 14.35
N THR A 147 -0.64 6.73 15.59
CA THR A 147 -0.96 5.91 16.75
C THR A 147 -2.45 5.91 17.01
N VAL A 148 -2.95 4.78 17.51
CA VAL A 148 -4.35 4.56 17.82
C VAL A 148 -4.53 4.56 19.34
N LYS A 149 -5.36 5.48 19.87
CA LYS A 149 -5.72 5.53 21.27
C LYS A 149 -6.79 4.47 21.61
N GLN A 150 -7.76 4.31 20.73
CA GLN A 150 -8.85 3.34 20.90
C GLN A 150 -9.13 2.67 19.56
N LYS A 151 -9.13 1.33 19.56
CA LYS A 151 -9.38 0.46 18.38
C LYS A 151 -10.82 -0.03 18.41
N SER A 152 -11.41 -0.25 17.23
CA SER A 152 -12.60 -1.09 17.07
C SER A 152 -12.17 -2.52 16.80
N LEU A 153 -12.85 -3.50 17.39
CA LEU A 153 -12.62 -4.92 17.17
C LEU A 153 -13.26 -5.43 15.86
N ASN A 154 -14.14 -4.64 15.25
CA ASN A 154 -14.86 -4.99 14.04
C ASN A 154 -14.09 -4.62 12.75
N ILE A 155 -12.92 -3.99 12.87
CA ILE A 155 -12.12 -3.54 11.74
C ILE A 155 -10.91 -4.46 11.58
N GLN A 156 -10.76 -5.05 10.40
CA GLN A 156 -9.66 -5.96 10.06
C GLN A 156 -8.37 -5.18 9.78
N PRO A 157 -7.32 -5.31 10.60
CA PRO A 157 -6.01 -4.77 10.28
C PRO A 157 -5.36 -5.53 9.13
N LEU A 158 -4.64 -4.81 8.28
CA LEU A 158 -3.88 -5.40 7.17
C LEU A 158 -2.43 -5.69 7.58
N GLN A 159 -1.80 -6.63 6.89
CA GLN A 159 -0.38 -6.95 7.03
C GLN A 159 0.37 -6.66 5.75
N PHE A 160 1.64 -6.25 5.85
CA PHE A 160 2.48 -6.01 4.68
C PHE A 160 2.74 -7.28 3.86
N ARG A 161 2.69 -7.14 2.54
CA ARG A 161 3.21 -8.15 1.63
C ARG A 161 4.74 -8.25 1.78
N LYS A 162 5.27 -9.48 1.81
CA LYS A 162 6.71 -9.74 1.96
C LYS A 162 7.39 -10.12 0.64
N SER A 163 6.62 -10.57 -0.35
CA SER A 163 7.15 -10.99 -1.66
C SER A 163 7.05 -9.89 -2.70
N PRO A 164 7.93 -9.83 -3.69
CA PRO A 164 7.82 -8.92 -4.82
C PRO A 164 6.50 -9.12 -5.60
N LEU A 165 5.99 -8.03 -6.19
CA LEU A 165 4.86 -8.09 -7.12
C LEU A 165 5.33 -8.53 -8.51
N ILE A 166 4.50 -9.31 -9.20
CA ILE A 166 4.72 -9.72 -10.60
C ILE A 166 3.72 -8.97 -11.49
N ALA A 167 4.19 -8.42 -12.63
CA ALA A 167 3.32 -7.72 -13.57
C ALA A 167 2.15 -8.61 -14.01
N GLY A 168 0.94 -8.04 -13.99
CA GLY A 168 -0.31 -8.74 -14.25
C GLY A 168 -1.00 -9.35 -13.03
N GLU A 169 -0.35 -9.39 -11.85
CA GLU A 169 -1.01 -9.82 -10.62
C GLU A 169 -2.26 -9.01 -10.34
N LYS A 170 -3.30 -9.71 -9.89
CA LYS A 170 -4.55 -9.12 -9.46
C LYS A 170 -4.35 -8.39 -8.13
N VAL A 171 -4.93 -7.18 -8.06
CA VAL A 171 -4.90 -6.33 -6.87
C VAL A 171 -6.28 -5.72 -6.63
N TYR A 172 -6.54 -5.29 -5.39
CA TYR A 172 -7.82 -4.73 -5.00
C TYR A 172 -7.62 -3.43 -4.21
N ILE A 173 -8.26 -2.35 -4.67
CA ILE A 173 -8.39 -1.12 -3.91
C ILE A 173 -9.65 -1.23 -3.06
N ILE A 174 -9.57 -0.95 -1.76
CA ILE A 174 -10.69 -1.05 -0.84
C ILE A 174 -10.99 0.34 -0.25
N GLY A 175 -12.18 0.88 -0.50
CA GLY A 175 -12.50 2.22 -0.03
C GLY A 175 -13.75 2.82 -0.66
N TRP A 176 -13.91 4.14 -0.54
CA TRP A 176 -15.03 4.90 -1.09
C TRP A 176 -14.56 6.12 -1.86
N ARG A 177 -15.28 6.41 -2.93
CA ARG A 177 -15.22 7.71 -3.58
C ARG A 177 -16.14 8.69 -2.85
N TYR A 178 -15.91 9.98 -2.97
CA TYR A 178 -16.86 10.97 -2.42
C TYR A 178 -18.25 10.85 -3.02
N SER A 179 -18.35 10.42 -4.29
CA SER A 179 -19.62 10.19 -4.98
C SER A 179 -20.39 8.96 -4.50
N ASP A 180 -19.75 8.05 -3.77
CA ASP A 180 -20.44 6.88 -3.23
C ASP A 180 -21.29 7.32 -2.04
N ASN A 181 -22.56 6.93 -2.05
CA ASN A 181 -23.47 7.16 -0.92
C ASN A 181 -23.02 6.33 0.31
N ASN A 182 -23.67 6.54 1.45
CA ASN A 182 -23.45 5.70 2.63
C ASN A 182 -23.78 4.25 2.25
N CYS A 183 -22.75 3.44 2.17
CA CYS A 183 -22.82 2.04 1.75
C CYS A 183 -21.59 1.30 2.29
N ALA A 184 -21.67 0.00 2.31
CA ALA A 184 -20.52 -0.87 2.61
C ALA A 184 -19.31 -0.49 1.73
N GLN A 185 -18.12 -0.80 2.20
CA GLN A 185 -16.88 -0.54 1.47
C GLN A 185 -16.92 -1.08 0.05
N ARG A 186 -16.38 -0.32 -0.90
CA ARG A 186 -16.26 -0.75 -2.30
C ARG A 186 -14.91 -1.43 -2.53
N ILE A 187 -14.91 -2.41 -3.42
CA ILE A 187 -13.71 -3.12 -3.86
C ILE A 187 -13.55 -2.91 -5.35
N TYR A 188 -12.41 -2.32 -5.75
CA TYR A 188 -12.09 -2.05 -7.14
C TYR A 188 -10.97 -2.95 -7.59
N GLU A 189 -11.28 -3.90 -8.47
CA GLU A 189 -10.30 -4.83 -9.03
C GLU A 189 -9.37 -4.12 -10.03
N GLY A 190 -8.10 -4.42 -9.93
CA GLY A 190 -7.05 -3.95 -10.82
C GLY A 190 -5.97 -4.99 -11.05
N LYS A 191 -4.94 -4.58 -11.79
CA LYS A 191 -3.75 -5.38 -12.04
C LYS A 191 -2.51 -4.54 -11.83
N PHE A 192 -1.51 -5.10 -11.17
CA PHE A 192 -0.19 -4.49 -11.08
C PHE A 192 0.46 -4.43 -12.48
N VAL A 193 1.01 -3.26 -12.83
CA VAL A 193 1.65 -3.03 -14.13
C VAL A 193 3.16 -3.00 -13.98
N LYS A 194 3.68 -2.11 -13.12
CA LYS A 194 5.12 -1.91 -12.90
C LYS A 194 5.41 -1.09 -11.65
N THR A 195 6.64 -1.16 -11.20
CA THR A 195 7.21 -0.19 -10.23
C THR A 195 7.82 1.00 -10.98
N MET A 196 7.71 2.19 -10.41
CA MET A 196 8.26 3.42 -10.97
C MET A 196 8.66 4.39 -9.85
N GLY A 197 9.96 4.56 -9.61
CA GLY A 197 10.48 5.52 -8.61
C GLY A 197 9.92 5.29 -7.19
N GLY A 198 9.92 4.04 -6.69
CA GLY A 198 9.38 3.70 -5.38
C GLY A 198 7.85 3.80 -5.27
N SER A 199 7.15 3.87 -6.41
CA SER A 199 5.70 3.85 -6.51
C SER A 199 5.27 2.66 -7.35
N LEU A 200 4.03 2.20 -7.17
CA LEU A 200 3.44 1.13 -7.96
C LEU A 200 2.42 1.72 -8.93
N ILE A 201 2.44 1.24 -10.16
CA ILE A 201 1.43 1.57 -11.17
C ILE A 201 0.50 0.38 -11.31
N ILE A 202 -0.79 0.64 -11.16
CA ILE A 202 -1.85 -0.35 -11.38
C ILE A 202 -2.84 0.14 -12.44
N SER A 203 -3.45 -0.80 -13.14
CA SER A 203 -4.57 -0.51 -14.05
C SER A 203 -5.86 -1.00 -13.43
N THR A 204 -6.89 -0.16 -13.44
CA THR A 204 -8.25 -0.55 -13.02
C THR A 204 -9.22 -0.26 -14.14
N ARG A 205 -10.28 -1.07 -14.28
CA ARG A 205 -11.32 -0.86 -15.29
C ARG A 205 -12.35 0.20 -14.87
N LEU A 206 -12.51 0.40 -13.58
CA LEU A 206 -13.62 1.17 -13.01
C LEU A 206 -13.28 2.65 -12.74
N LEU A 207 -11.99 3.00 -12.75
CA LEU A 207 -11.53 4.35 -12.43
C LEU A 207 -11.18 5.19 -13.68
N SER A 208 -11.56 4.72 -14.89
CA SER A 208 -11.22 5.36 -16.16
C SER A 208 -11.76 6.78 -16.36
N ASN A 209 -12.79 7.18 -15.63
CA ASN A 209 -13.49 8.45 -15.84
C ASN A 209 -13.53 9.31 -14.57
N ASN A 210 -12.47 10.08 -14.28
CA ASN A 210 -12.44 11.21 -13.32
C ASN A 210 -13.01 10.97 -11.90
N THR A 211 -13.14 9.73 -11.44
CA THR A 211 -13.89 9.37 -10.23
C THR A 211 -13.04 8.84 -9.08
N ILE A 212 -11.78 9.28 -8.97
CA ILE A 212 -10.87 8.91 -7.88
C ILE A 212 -11.06 9.72 -6.58
N PRO A 213 -11.59 10.98 -6.61
CA PRO A 213 -11.71 11.75 -5.38
C PRO A 213 -12.41 10.97 -4.26
N GLY A 214 -11.75 10.91 -3.10
CA GLY A 214 -12.19 10.14 -1.94
C GLY A 214 -11.33 8.91 -1.66
N LEU A 215 -10.71 8.29 -2.69
CA LEU A 215 -9.87 7.10 -2.51
C LEU A 215 -8.44 7.40 -2.02
N SER A 216 -8.03 8.65 -1.84
CA SER A 216 -6.74 9.00 -1.24
C SER A 216 -6.56 8.30 0.10
N GLY A 217 -5.49 7.53 0.27
CA GLY A 217 -5.21 6.73 1.46
C GLY A 217 -5.93 5.38 1.53
N ALA A 218 -6.76 5.03 0.55
CA ALA A 218 -7.38 3.70 0.47
C ALA A 218 -6.30 2.62 0.36
N PRO A 219 -6.40 1.53 1.15
CA PRO A 219 -5.46 0.42 1.04
C PRO A 219 -5.62 -0.31 -0.29
N VAL A 220 -4.49 -0.81 -0.79
CA VAL A 220 -4.46 -1.71 -1.94
C VAL A 220 -3.80 -3.01 -1.53
N VAL A 221 -4.52 -4.12 -1.72
CA VAL A 221 -4.06 -5.46 -1.36
C VAL A 221 -3.89 -6.35 -2.57
N ASP A 222 -3.07 -7.38 -2.44
CA ASP A 222 -2.95 -8.45 -3.42
C ASP A 222 -4.10 -9.48 -3.31
N SER A 223 -4.05 -10.54 -4.14
CA SER A 223 -5.06 -11.61 -4.14
C SER A 223 -5.05 -12.48 -2.87
N GLU A 224 -3.99 -12.44 -2.10
CA GLU A 224 -3.84 -13.13 -0.82
C GLU A 224 -4.23 -12.27 0.39
N GLY A 225 -4.55 -10.98 0.18
CA GLY A 225 -5.00 -10.04 1.22
C GLY A 225 -3.88 -9.26 1.90
N TYR A 226 -2.67 -9.27 1.36
CA TYR A 226 -1.56 -8.49 1.90
C TYR A 226 -1.48 -7.09 1.28
N LEU A 227 -1.20 -6.13 2.11
CA LEU A 227 -1.04 -4.72 1.73
C LEU A 227 0.18 -4.54 0.82
N ILE A 228 -0.03 -3.92 -0.34
CA ILE A 228 1.02 -3.57 -1.31
C ILE A 228 1.29 -2.07 -1.39
N GLY A 229 0.34 -1.25 -0.98
CA GLY A 229 0.44 0.20 -1.05
C GLY A 229 -0.87 0.90 -0.72
N ILE A 230 -0.87 2.22 -0.86
CA ILE A 230 -2.05 3.06 -0.70
C ILE A 230 -2.29 3.90 -1.95
N MET A 231 -3.55 4.19 -2.22
CA MET A 231 -3.94 5.11 -3.28
C MET A 231 -3.38 6.51 -3.01
N SER A 232 -2.63 7.04 -3.96
CA SER A 232 -2.02 8.37 -3.86
C SER A 232 -2.51 9.31 -4.95
N GLN A 233 -2.35 8.97 -6.21
CA GLN A 233 -2.74 9.85 -7.31
C GLN A 233 -3.06 9.10 -8.60
N LYS A 234 -3.58 9.82 -9.58
CA LYS A 234 -3.79 9.33 -10.94
C LYS A 234 -2.49 9.40 -11.75
N TYR A 235 -2.28 8.44 -12.66
CA TYR A 235 -1.17 8.40 -13.61
C TYR A 235 -1.67 8.12 -15.03
N GLY A 236 -2.04 9.16 -15.76
CA GLY A 236 -2.71 9.03 -17.06
C GLY A 236 -4.08 8.35 -16.92
N LYS A 237 -4.22 7.16 -17.54
CA LYS A 237 -5.41 6.29 -17.42
C LYS A 237 -5.26 5.20 -16.36
N MET A 238 -4.23 5.26 -15.54
CA MET A 238 -3.90 4.30 -14.49
C MET A 238 -3.85 5.00 -13.13
N GLU A 239 -3.67 4.23 -12.08
CA GLU A 239 -3.51 4.70 -10.72
C GLU A 239 -2.07 4.51 -10.26
N ARG A 240 -1.59 5.46 -9.46
CA ARG A 240 -0.28 5.45 -8.84
C ARG A 240 -0.43 5.33 -7.33
N LEU A 241 0.20 4.31 -6.79
CA LEU A 241 0.21 4.01 -5.36
C LEU A 241 1.53 4.46 -4.73
N SER A 242 1.47 4.88 -3.48
CA SER A 242 2.65 4.87 -2.63
C SER A 242 2.90 3.44 -2.16
N SER A 243 4.10 2.88 -2.44
CA SER A 243 4.43 1.50 -2.10
C SER A 243 4.70 1.33 -0.61
N ILE A 244 4.67 0.08 -0.13
CA ILE A 244 4.95 -0.26 1.28
C ILE A 244 6.43 -0.11 1.66
N GLU A 245 7.33 0.19 0.74
CA GLU A 245 8.77 0.33 1.01
C GLU A 245 9.05 1.41 2.05
N TYR A 246 8.43 2.59 1.87
CA TYR A 246 8.64 3.71 2.80
C TYR A 246 8.18 3.40 4.23
N PRO A 247 6.92 2.96 4.51
CA PRO A 247 6.52 2.68 5.87
C PRO A 247 7.28 1.51 6.49
N MET A 248 7.64 0.49 5.73
CA MET A 248 8.45 -0.63 6.22
C MET A 248 9.85 -0.17 6.68
N GLU A 249 10.53 0.64 5.87
CA GLU A 249 11.83 1.21 6.20
C GLU A 249 11.75 2.15 7.41
N PHE A 250 10.74 3.03 7.42
CA PHE A 250 10.52 3.96 8.52
C PHE A 250 10.31 3.25 9.86
N LEU A 251 9.43 2.26 9.91
CA LEU A 251 9.12 1.49 11.12
C LEU A 251 10.34 0.66 11.59
N LYS A 252 11.09 0.07 10.66
CA LYS A 252 12.34 -0.63 10.97
C LYS A 252 13.37 0.30 11.64
N ASN A 253 13.53 1.51 11.11
CA ASN A 253 14.47 2.50 11.64
C ASN A 253 14.04 3.03 13.01
N MET A 254 12.74 3.15 13.27
CA MET A 254 12.22 3.48 14.60
C MET A 254 12.59 2.40 15.64
N ASN A 255 12.34 1.14 15.33
CA ASN A 255 12.62 0.02 16.24
C ASN A 255 14.13 -0.11 16.57
N ASN A 256 15.00 0.27 15.64
CA ASN A 256 16.45 0.26 15.85
C ASN A 256 16.95 1.42 16.73
N LYS A 257 16.18 2.51 16.88
CA LYS A 257 16.54 3.64 17.76
C LYS A 257 16.10 3.45 19.20
N ILE A 258 15.23 2.49 19.47
CA ILE A 258 14.67 2.21 20.81
C ILE A 258 15.50 1.10 21.52
N LYS A 259 16.34 0.38 20.80
CA LYS A 259 17.31 -0.59 21.34
C LYS A 259 18.66 0.06 21.66
#